data_13b39cf7889e8460146bb2a4556fc488
#
_entry.id   13b39cf7889e8460146bb2a4556fc488
#
_cell.length_a   1.000
_cell.length_b   1.000
_cell.length_c   1.000
_cell.angle_alpha   90.00
_cell.angle_beta   90.00
_cell.angle_gamma   90.00
#
_symmetry.space_group_name_H-M   'P 1'
#
loop_
_entity.id
_entity.type
_entity.pdbx_description
1 polymer ?
#
loop_
_entity_poly.entity_id
_entity_poly.type
_entity_poly.pdbx_seq_one_letter_code
_entity_poly.pdbx_strand_id
1 'polypeptide(L)'
;KEKIGDIRFDSKLKIGEDNLFVFEYLLKCESVIVLDCPLYNYLIRENSAIGNVYTEKKKDSVRAAGTIYEICSKRSMMHYEAKIHVGLASFFSYANLLNTVPYEKIKEFKSDCKFYIDSMKVCSCGLLWKLVGIKMTILYKTAQYIPFLYKASGFIRRKSR
;
A
#
# COMPACT_ATOMS: atom_id res chain seq x y z
N LYS A 1 -13.97 11.42 22.29
CA LYS A 1 -14.84 12.07 21.27
C LYS A 1 -14.34 13.48 20.94
N GLU A 2 -13.94 14.29 21.92
CA GLU A 2 -13.52 15.69 21.71
C GLU A 2 -12.32 15.85 20.77
N LYS A 3 -11.31 14.98 20.86
CA LYS A 3 -10.12 15.04 20.00
C LYS A 3 -10.37 14.62 18.54
N ILE A 4 -11.41 13.84 18.25
CA ILE A 4 -11.77 13.45 16.86
C ILE A 4 -12.29 14.67 16.11
N GLY A 5 -13.13 15.51 16.75
CA GLY A 5 -13.69 16.71 16.15
C GLY A 5 -14.39 16.41 14.81
N ASP A 6 -13.93 17.09 13.76
CA ASP A 6 -14.50 17.02 12.41
C ASP A 6 -13.83 15.97 11.51
N ILE A 7 -12.86 15.17 12.03
CA ILE A 7 -12.27 14.10 11.24
C ILE A 7 -13.34 13.04 10.95
N ARG A 8 -13.46 12.65 9.68
CA ARG A 8 -14.38 11.62 9.24
C ARG A 8 -13.66 10.66 8.28
N PHE A 9 -14.17 9.44 8.18
CA PHE A 9 -13.73 8.51 7.14
C PHE A 9 -14.04 9.11 5.76
N ASP A 10 -13.07 9.05 4.85
CA ASP A 10 -13.30 9.45 3.46
C ASP A 10 -14.17 8.38 2.77
N SER A 11 -15.44 8.72 2.52
CA SER A 11 -16.42 7.83 1.90
C SER A 11 -16.09 7.46 0.45
N LYS A 12 -15.17 8.19 -0.20
CA LYS A 12 -14.70 7.90 -1.57
C LYS A 12 -13.68 6.76 -1.59
N LEU A 13 -12.99 6.52 -0.47
CA LEU A 13 -12.05 5.41 -0.34
C LEU A 13 -12.78 4.16 0.13
N LYS A 14 -12.44 3.01 -0.46
CA LYS A 14 -12.95 1.69 -0.08
C LYS A 14 -11.87 0.80 0.57
N ILE A 15 -10.61 1.23 0.50
CA ILE A 15 -9.45 0.59 1.11
C ILE A 15 -8.48 1.69 1.53
N GLY A 16 -8.03 1.68 2.79
CA GLY A 16 -7.07 2.63 3.34
C GLY A 16 -7.70 3.89 3.93
N GLU A 17 -9.04 3.95 3.97
CA GLU A 17 -9.79 5.01 4.67
C GLU A 17 -9.49 5.05 6.17
N ASP A 18 -9.27 3.87 6.76
CA ASP A 18 -8.89 3.70 8.16
C ASP A 18 -7.49 4.24 8.44
N ASN A 19 -6.52 3.95 7.56
CA ASN A 19 -5.16 4.47 7.66
C ASN A 19 -5.14 6.01 7.60
N LEU A 20 -5.88 6.60 6.66
CA LEU A 20 -5.97 8.05 6.55
C LEU A 20 -6.63 8.66 7.79
N PHE A 21 -7.75 8.09 8.24
CA PHE A 21 -8.46 8.55 9.44
C PHE A 21 -7.56 8.50 10.69
N VAL A 22 -6.87 7.38 10.90
CA VAL A 22 -5.96 7.23 12.05
C VAL A 22 -4.80 8.22 11.95
N PHE A 23 -4.23 8.42 10.76
CA PHE A 23 -3.14 9.37 10.56
C PHE A 23 -3.59 10.81 10.90
N GLU A 24 -4.74 11.26 10.38
CA GLU A 24 -5.28 12.59 10.67
C GLU A 24 -5.61 12.78 12.16
N TYR A 25 -6.10 11.70 12.80
CA TYR A 25 -6.35 11.71 14.25
C TYR A 25 -5.05 11.85 15.05
N LEU A 26 -4.01 11.09 14.70
CA LEU A 26 -2.70 11.15 15.36
C LEU A 26 -2.06 12.54 15.27
N LEU A 27 -2.29 13.26 14.18
CA LEU A 27 -1.80 14.66 14.03
C LEU A 27 -2.42 15.65 15.02
N LYS A 28 -3.52 15.29 15.69
CA LYS A 28 -4.17 16.09 16.75
C LYS A 28 -3.78 15.62 18.15
N CYS A 29 -3.02 14.53 18.27
CA CYS A 29 -2.58 13.99 19.55
C CYS A 29 -1.26 14.61 19.98
N GLU A 30 -1.15 14.98 21.27
CA GLU A 30 0.10 15.45 21.87
C GLU A 30 1.06 14.29 22.17
N SER A 31 0.50 13.11 22.43
CA SER A 31 1.26 11.91 22.76
C SER A 31 0.50 10.66 22.31
N VAL A 32 1.24 9.60 22.06
CA VAL A 32 0.72 8.27 21.64
C VAL A 32 1.37 7.22 22.51
N ILE A 33 0.57 6.30 23.04
CA ILE A 33 1.05 5.12 23.78
C ILE A 33 0.82 3.89 22.93
N VAL A 34 1.88 3.13 22.69
CA VAL A 34 1.82 1.83 22.03
C VAL A 34 1.74 0.75 23.11
N LEU A 35 0.70 -0.06 23.07
CA LEU A 35 0.51 -1.18 24.01
C LEU A 35 1.00 -2.46 23.34
N ASP A 36 1.86 -3.20 24.05
CA ASP A 36 2.33 -4.53 23.62
C ASP A 36 1.35 -5.62 24.11
N CYS A 37 0.09 -5.52 23.67
CA CYS A 37 -0.93 -6.51 23.96
C CYS A 37 -1.93 -6.62 22.81
N PRO A 38 -2.39 -7.83 22.46
CA PRO A 38 -3.33 -8.04 21.37
C PRO A 38 -4.75 -7.65 21.81
N LEU A 39 -5.14 -6.41 21.51
CA LEU A 39 -6.49 -5.89 21.82
C LEU A 39 -7.50 -6.06 20.67
N TYR A 40 -7.04 -6.49 19.51
CA TYR A 40 -7.87 -6.61 18.31
C TYR A 40 -7.72 -7.97 17.64
N ASN A 41 -8.84 -8.64 17.38
CA ASN A 41 -8.89 -9.90 16.63
C ASN A 41 -9.24 -9.62 15.17
N TYR A 42 -8.27 -9.79 14.27
CA TYR A 42 -8.49 -9.66 12.84
C TYR A 42 -9.06 -10.96 12.26
N LEU A 43 -10.35 -10.98 11.93
CA LEU A 43 -11.00 -12.13 11.30
C LEU A 43 -10.76 -12.11 9.78
N ILE A 44 -9.99 -13.08 9.29
CA ILE A 44 -9.79 -13.28 7.85
C ILE A 44 -11.05 -13.96 7.30
N ARG A 45 -11.76 -13.26 6.41
CA ARG A 45 -12.94 -13.79 5.71
C ARG A 45 -12.60 -13.96 4.22
N GLU A 46 -13.10 -15.02 3.59
CA GLU A 46 -12.84 -15.31 2.16
C GLU A 46 -13.26 -14.16 1.23
N ASN A 47 -14.32 -13.42 1.59
CA ASN A 47 -14.86 -12.29 0.81
C ASN A 47 -14.51 -10.91 1.41
N SER A 48 -13.39 -10.79 2.15
CA SER A 48 -12.98 -9.49 2.69
C SER A 48 -12.58 -8.51 1.57
N ALA A 49 -12.65 -7.20 1.85
CA ALA A 49 -12.23 -6.14 0.91
C ALA A 49 -10.76 -6.29 0.49
N ILE A 50 -9.93 -6.93 1.34
CA ILE A 50 -8.53 -7.26 1.07
C ILE A 50 -8.39 -8.59 0.31
N GLY A 51 -9.51 -9.25 -0.05
CA GLY A 51 -9.60 -10.57 -0.64
C GLY A 51 -8.63 -10.85 -1.79
N ASN A 52 -8.47 -12.12 -2.14
CA ASN A 52 -7.44 -12.65 -3.02
C ASN A 52 -7.50 -12.15 -4.47
N VAL A 53 -8.65 -11.62 -4.93
CA VAL A 53 -8.83 -11.18 -6.33
C VAL A 53 -8.55 -9.68 -6.45
N TYR A 54 -7.86 -9.30 -7.53
CA TYR A 54 -7.64 -7.91 -7.87
C TYR A 54 -8.96 -7.19 -8.21
N THR A 55 -9.13 -5.99 -7.67
CA THR A 55 -10.20 -5.04 -8.05
C THR A 55 -9.61 -3.64 -8.11
N GLU A 56 -10.23 -2.74 -8.90
CA GLU A 56 -9.80 -1.34 -8.98
C GLU A 56 -9.81 -0.60 -7.64
N LYS A 57 -10.61 -1.05 -6.68
CA LYS A 57 -10.63 -0.53 -5.30
C LYS A 57 -9.25 -0.58 -4.62
N LYS A 58 -8.34 -1.46 -5.09
CA LYS A 58 -6.95 -1.52 -4.60
C LYS A 58 -6.18 -0.22 -4.86
N LYS A 59 -6.58 0.60 -5.83
CA LYS A 59 -6.01 1.93 -6.06
C LYS A 59 -6.27 2.89 -4.90
N ASP A 60 -7.34 2.68 -4.14
CA ASP A 60 -7.72 3.57 -3.04
C ASP A 60 -6.67 3.55 -1.92
N SER A 61 -6.03 2.40 -1.65
CA SER A 61 -4.92 2.33 -0.70
C SER A 61 -3.74 3.22 -1.11
N VAL A 62 -3.47 3.33 -2.42
CA VAL A 62 -2.42 4.21 -2.96
C VAL A 62 -2.85 5.67 -2.87
N ARG A 63 -4.12 5.96 -3.13
CA ARG A 63 -4.68 7.31 -2.99
C ARG A 63 -4.64 7.79 -1.55
N ALA A 64 -5.05 6.93 -0.59
CA ALA A 64 -4.94 7.22 0.83
C ALA A 64 -3.49 7.53 1.25
N ALA A 65 -2.55 6.68 0.85
CA ALA A 65 -1.13 6.91 1.09
C ALA A 65 -0.61 8.20 0.44
N GLY A 66 -1.10 8.53 -0.76
CA GLY A 66 -0.81 9.79 -1.45
C GLY A 66 -1.29 11.01 -0.68
N THR A 67 -2.51 10.97 -0.14
CA THR A 67 -3.06 12.04 0.71
C THR A 67 -2.20 12.22 1.97
N ILE A 68 -1.80 11.13 2.63
CA ILE A 68 -0.89 11.18 3.78
C ILE A 68 0.43 11.84 3.39
N TYR A 69 1.01 11.47 2.22
CA TYR A 69 2.25 12.07 1.74
C TYR A 69 2.10 13.58 1.47
N GLU A 70 0.97 14.02 0.90
CA GLU A 70 0.70 15.44 0.69
C GLU A 70 0.61 16.21 2.01
N ILE A 71 -0.07 15.65 3.01
CA ILE A 71 -0.16 16.24 4.36
C ILE A 71 1.22 16.35 4.99
N CYS A 72 2.02 15.29 4.93
CA CYS A 72 3.39 15.27 5.45
C CYS A 72 4.28 16.32 4.74
N SER A 73 4.16 16.42 3.42
CA SER A 73 4.94 17.38 2.62
C SER A 73 4.58 18.83 2.96
N LYS A 74 3.29 19.16 3.10
CA LYS A 74 2.82 20.49 3.49
C LYS A 74 3.28 20.89 4.89
N ARG A 75 3.44 19.92 5.78
CA ARG A 75 3.88 20.13 7.17
C ARG A 75 5.39 19.96 7.37
N SER A 76 6.14 19.66 6.32
CA SER A 76 7.59 19.37 6.35
C SER A 76 7.97 18.28 7.36
N MET A 77 7.12 17.25 7.50
CA MET A 77 7.31 16.16 8.45
C MET A 77 7.26 14.80 7.75
N MET A 78 7.97 13.80 8.29
CA MET A 78 7.90 12.38 7.86
C MET A 78 7.95 12.14 6.33
N HIS A 79 8.69 12.99 5.62
CA HIS A 79 8.68 13.01 4.15
C HIS A 79 9.17 11.69 3.52
N TYR A 80 10.19 11.07 4.11
CA TYR A 80 10.75 9.82 3.60
C TYR A 80 9.84 8.63 3.91
N GLU A 81 9.29 8.57 5.12
CA GLU A 81 8.36 7.53 5.57
C GLU A 81 7.08 7.56 4.74
N ALA A 82 6.54 8.74 4.49
CA ALA A 82 5.36 8.92 3.66
C ALA A 82 5.61 8.51 2.19
N LYS A 83 6.80 8.81 1.61
CA LYS A 83 7.17 8.28 0.29
C LYS A 83 7.20 6.77 0.26
N ILE A 84 7.81 6.14 1.26
CA ILE A 84 7.84 4.68 1.38
C ILE A 84 6.43 4.11 1.48
N HIS A 85 5.55 4.75 2.26
CA HIS A 85 4.16 4.31 2.39
C HIS A 85 3.44 4.29 1.03
N VAL A 86 3.54 5.37 0.23
CA VAL A 86 3.01 5.40 -1.15
C VAL A 86 3.60 4.27 -2.00
N GLY A 87 4.92 4.13 -1.97
CA GLY A 87 5.62 3.11 -2.75
C GLY A 87 5.19 1.69 -2.38
N LEU A 88 5.10 1.37 -1.09
CA LEU A 88 4.70 0.04 -0.62
C LEU A 88 3.22 -0.24 -0.90
N ALA A 89 2.32 0.72 -0.69
CA ALA A 89 0.91 0.58 -1.05
C ALA A 89 0.75 0.26 -2.54
N SER A 90 1.51 0.96 -3.40
CA SER A 90 1.56 0.72 -4.84
C SER A 90 2.11 -0.67 -5.18
N PHE A 91 3.23 -1.05 -4.55
CA PHE A 91 3.86 -2.36 -4.76
C PHE A 91 2.92 -3.51 -4.37
N PHE A 92 2.30 -3.49 -3.19
CA PHE A 92 1.44 -4.58 -2.75
C PHE A 92 0.17 -4.69 -3.60
N SER A 93 -0.41 -3.55 -4.01
CA SER A 93 -1.57 -3.54 -4.90
C SER A 93 -1.23 -4.05 -6.30
N TYR A 94 -0.06 -3.67 -6.84
CA TYR A 94 0.44 -4.17 -8.12
C TYR A 94 0.80 -5.64 -8.06
N ALA A 95 1.45 -6.09 -6.99
CA ALA A 95 1.75 -7.48 -6.75
C ALA A 95 0.48 -8.35 -6.68
N ASN A 96 -0.59 -7.83 -6.05
CA ASN A 96 -1.88 -8.50 -6.05
C ASN A 96 -2.44 -8.64 -7.46
N LEU A 97 -2.42 -7.57 -8.28
CA LEU A 97 -2.83 -7.63 -9.68
C LEU A 97 -2.03 -8.69 -10.45
N LEU A 98 -0.70 -8.64 -10.39
CA LEU A 98 0.17 -9.58 -11.11
C LEU A 98 -0.05 -11.04 -10.67
N ASN A 99 -0.37 -11.29 -9.40
CA ASN A 99 -0.53 -12.63 -8.85
C ASN A 99 -1.94 -13.21 -9.05
N THR A 100 -2.97 -12.37 -9.19
CA THR A 100 -4.36 -12.85 -9.23
C THR A 100 -4.99 -12.77 -10.62
N VAL A 101 -4.54 -11.84 -11.47
CA VAL A 101 -5.04 -11.70 -12.84
C VAL A 101 -4.30 -12.69 -13.75
N PRO A 102 -5.02 -13.53 -14.55
CA PRO A 102 -4.41 -14.38 -15.56
C PRO A 102 -3.55 -13.58 -16.55
N TYR A 103 -2.47 -14.21 -17.07
CA TYR A 103 -1.51 -13.51 -17.94
C TYR A 103 -2.17 -12.91 -19.18
N GLU A 104 -3.09 -13.65 -19.79
CA GLU A 104 -3.84 -13.26 -21.00
C GLU A 104 -4.68 -12.00 -20.79
N LYS A 105 -5.17 -11.81 -19.56
CA LYS A 105 -6.03 -10.68 -19.18
C LYS A 105 -5.26 -9.46 -18.63
N ILE A 106 -3.95 -9.57 -18.40
CA ILE A 106 -3.18 -8.42 -17.86
C ILE A 106 -3.25 -7.21 -18.78
N LYS A 107 -3.37 -7.42 -20.09
CA LYS A 107 -3.50 -6.33 -21.07
C LYS A 107 -4.74 -5.44 -20.84
N GLU A 108 -5.82 -5.99 -20.29
CA GLU A 108 -7.04 -5.26 -19.94
C GLU A 108 -6.79 -4.25 -18.79
N PHE A 109 -5.79 -4.51 -17.95
CA PHE A 109 -5.40 -3.69 -16.79
C PHE A 109 -4.18 -2.80 -17.07
N LYS A 110 -3.91 -2.46 -18.33
CA LYS A 110 -2.73 -1.67 -18.72
C LYS A 110 -2.67 -0.30 -18.01
N SER A 111 -3.81 0.37 -17.86
CA SER A 111 -3.91 1.64 -17.14
C SER A 111 -3.57 1.49 -15.65
N ASP A 112 -4.04 0.41 -15.03
CA ASP A 112 -3.79 0.10 -13.63
C ASP A 112 -2.33 -0.23 -13.38
N CYS A 113 -1.73 -1.06 -14.25
CA CYS A 113 -0.31 -1.36 -14.21
C CYS A 113 0.53 -0.07 -14.30
N LYS A 114 0.20 0.81 -15.25
CA LYS A 114 0.87 2.11 -15.40
C LYS A 114 0.72 2.96 -14.13
N PHE A 115 -0.48 3.07 -13.58
CA PHE A 115 -0.74 3.82 -12.35
C PHE A 115 0.15 3.34 -11.20
N TYR A 116 0.23 2.02 -10.97
CA TYR A 116 1.07 1.49 -9.89
C TYR A 116 2.56 1.69 -10.14
N ILE A 117 3.03 1.44 -11.37
CA ILE A 117 4.45 1.63 -11.73
C ILE A 117 4.85 3.08 -11.55
N ASP A 118 4.02 4.03 -11.98
CA ASP A 118 4.29 5.45 -11.84
C ASP A 118 4.30 5.88 -10.35
N SER A 119 3.36 5.39 -9.56
CA SER A 119 3.32 5.64 -8.11
C SER A 119 4.54 5.02 -7.38
N MET A 120 5.05 3.88 -7.84
CA MET A 120 6.26 3.26 -7.28
C MET A 120 7.54 4.08 -7.53
N LYS A 121 7.58 4.95 -8.54
CA LYS A 121 8.76 5.78 -8.85
C LYS A 121 9.10 6.80 -7.76
N VAL A 122 8.16 7.09 -6.85
CA VAL A 122 8.38 7.98 -5.71
C VAL A 122 9.52 7.50 -4.80
N CYS A 123 9.80 6.18 -4.79
CA CYS A 123 10.82 5.56 -3.95
C CYS A 123 12.11 5.28 -4.71
N SER A 124 13.22 5.84 -4.23
CA SER A 124 14.56 5.46 -4.70
C SER A 124 15.01 4.11 -4.13
N CYS A 125 15.98 3.45 -4.79
CA CYS A 125 16.58 2.21 -4.29
C CYS A 125 17.20 2.38 -2.91
N GLY A 126 17.95 3.46 -2.69
CA GLY A 126 18.62 3.72 -1.42
C GLY A 126 17.65 3.91 -0.27
N LEU A 127 16.53 4.61 -0.51
CA LEU A 127 15.50 4.80 0.49
C LEU A 127 14.81 3.48 0.85
N LEU A 128 14.47 2.65 -0.14
CA LEU A 128 13.87 1.32 0.08
C LEU A 128 14.83 0.42 0.87
N TRP A 129 16.09 0.35 0.45
CA TRP A 129 17.08 -0.49 1.14
C TRP A 129 17.19 -0.12 2.63
N LYS A 130 17.32 1.17 2.92
CA LYS A 130 17.48 1.66 4.29
C LYS A 130 16.28 1.33 5.19
N LEU A 131 15.05 1.43 4.68
CA LEU A 131 13.84 1.34 5.50
C LEU A 131 13.16 -0.04 5.45
N VAL A 132 13.25 -0.79 4.35
CA VAL A 132 12.57 -2.08 4.19
C VAL A 132 13.51 -3.25 3.89
N GLY A 133 14.79 -3.00 3.78
CA GLY A 133 15.83 -4.01 3.57
C GLY A 133 15.97 -4.50 2.13
N ILE A 134 17.07 -5.24 1.88
CA ILE A 134 17.48 -5.64 0.53
C ILE A 134 16.46 -6.55 -0.18
N LYS A 135 15.89 -7.53 0.54
CA LYS A 135 14.93 -8.49 -0.04
C LYS A 135 13.70 -7.79 -0.62
N MET A 136 13.12 -6.86 0.17
CA MET A 136 11.97 -6.07 -0.28
C MET A 136 12.33 -5.12 -1.40
N THR A 137 13.53 -4.51 -1.35
CA THR A 137 14.01 -3.64 -2.44
C THR A 137 14.12 -4.39 -3.76
N ILE A 138 14.69 -5.61 -3.76
CA ILE A 138 14.79 -6.45 -4.95
C ILE A 138 13.40 -6.81 -5.48
N LEU A 139 12.49 -7.28 -4.63
CA LEU A 139 11.12 -7.62 -5.05
C LEU A 139 10.37 -6.42 -5.63
N TYR A 140 10.48 -5.28 -4.98
CA TYR A 140 9.90 -4.02 -5.42
C TYR A 140 10.39 -3.62 -6.81
N LYS A 141 11.73 -3.59 -6.99
CA LYS A 141 12.33 -3.20 -8.27
C LYS A 141 12.09 -4.23 -9.37
N THR A 142 12.05 -5.52 -9.05
CA THR A 142 11.67 -6.56 -10.02
C THR A 142 10.22 -6.36 -10.49
N ALA A 143 9.28 -6.11 -9.60
CA ALA A 143 7.90 -5.82 -9.99
C ALA A 143 7.80 -4.53 -10.83
N GLN A 144 8.57 -3.51 -10.49
CA GLN A 144 8.54 -2.22 -11.17
C GLN A 144 9.10 -2.27 -12.60
N TYR A 145 10.25 -2.94 -12.80
CA TYR A 145 10.97 -2.91 -14.07
C TYR A 145 10.81 -4.18 -14.90
N ILE A 146 10.60 -5.33 -14.25
CA ILE A 146 10.52 -6.63 -14.91
C ILE A 146 9.32 -7.43 -14.34
N PRO A 147 8.08 -6.94 -14.53
CA PRO A 147 6.89 -7.52 -13.92
C PRO A 147 6.66 -8.97 -14.32
N PHE A 148 7.13 -9.38 -15.49
CA PHE A 148 7.08 -10.77 -15.95
C PHE A 148 7.89 -11.69 -15.03
N LEU A 149 9.13 -11.32 -14.68
CA LEU A 149 9.95 -12.10 -13.75
C LEU A 149 9.34 -12.16 -12.35
N TYR A 150 8.76 -11.05 -11.89
CA TYR A 150 8.06 -11.03 -10.61
C TYR A 150 6.89 -12.02 -10.61
N LYS A 151 6.07 -12.02 -11.66
CA LYS A 151 4.93 -12.94 -11.79
C LYS A 151 5.38 -14.40 -11.87
N ALA A 152 6.42 -14.72 -12.64
CA ALA A 152 7.00 -16.06 -12.74
C ALA A 152 7.51 -16.57 -11.39
N SER A 153 8.17 -15.72 -10.59
CA SER A 153 8.63 -16.07 -9.24
C SER A 153 7.49 -16.40 -8.28
N GLY A 154 6.35 -15.71 -8.42
CA GLY A 154 5.13 -15.99 -7.65
C GLY A 154 4.51 -17.35 -7.97
N PHE A 155 4.59 -17.80 -9.22
CA PHE A 155 4.14 -19.12 -9.65
C PHE A 155 4.97 -20.25 -9.02
N ILE A 156 6.29 -20.07 -8.94
CA ILE A 156 7.20 -21.04 -8.32
C ILE A 156 6.89 -21.18 -6.82
N ARG A 157 6.66 -20.07 -6.10
CA ARG A 157 6.33 -20.10 -4.66
C ARG A 157 5.02 -20.81 -4.34
N ARG A 158 4.02 -20.78 -5.24
CA ARG A 158 2.73 -21.48 -5.04
C ARG A 158 2.85 -22.99 -5.23
N LYS A 159 3.78 -23.47 -6.07
CA LYS A 159 4.03 -24.91 -6.29
C LYS A 159 4.84 -25.56 -5.17
N SER A 160 5.54 -24.78 -4.34
CA SER A 160 6.37 -25.27 -3.24
C SER A 160 5.66 -25.26 -1.87
N ARG A 161 4.38 -24.99 -1.83
CA ARG A 161 3.47 -25.11 -0.67
C ARG A 161 2.40 -26.17 -0.95
#